data_7aee9162e39bae5a3c397ebe10e863ad
#
_entry.id   7aee9162e39bae5a3c397ebe10e863ad
#
_cell.length_a   1.000
_cell.length_b   1.000
_cell.length_c   1.000
_cell.angle_alpha   90.00
_cell.angle_beta   90.00
_cell.angle_gamma   90.00
#
_symmetry.space_group_name_H-M   'P 1'
#
loop_
_entity.id
_entity.type
_entity.pdbx_description
1 polymer ?
#
loop_
_entity_poly.entity_id
_entity_poly.type
_entity_poly.pdbx_seq_one_letter_code
_entity_poly.pdbx_strand_id
1 'polypeptide(L)'
;MLEGKFGLYHAFLDAAEGEIDIAGQLADLGSRWETPRIAYKPFPVCHFMHGSLGAAAAASGGRTFAPDEIDDILVTVPAAGVSLVLEPAQEKLRPRSEYEGKFSLQYSVASLLVRGHVAVADFTEEAISDPAVLAVAGKVRSETRDYPTYPQAFPGGVRVALASGEVFEGDLPYQKGGPENPLSDEEVVEKFRGNAALVLSEDEATALADAVLALDAQSDLTAALAPLTLRQAARL
;
A
#
# COMPACT_ATOMS: atom_id res chain seq x y z
N MET A 1 -14.99 25.92 20.72
CA MET A 1 -14.21 25.46 19.52
C MET A 1 -14.59 24.06 19.08
N LEU A 2 -14.71 23.09 19.96
CA LEU A 2 -15.10 21.71 19.60
C LEU A 2 -16.60 21.58 19.39
N GLU A 3 -17.41 22.21 20.24
CA GLU A 3 -18.87 22.15 20.27
C GLU A 3 -19.54 23.37 19.59
N GLY A 4 -20.90 23.28 19.43
CA GLY A 4 -21.74 24.31 18.85
C GLY A 4 -21.81 24.28 17.34
N LYS A 5 -22.78 25.05 16.78
CA LYS A 5 -23.10 25.06 15.35
C LYS A 5 -21.91 25.26 14.39
N PHE A 6 -20.87 25.93 14.83
CA PHE A 6 -19.63 26.17 14.06
C PHE A 6 -18.42 25.49 14.68
N GLY A 7 -18.63 24.51 15.57
CA GLY A 7 -17.57 23.72 16.18
C GLY A 7 -16.95 22.73 15.23
N LEU A 8 -15.73 22.28 15.57
CA LEU A 8 -14.95 21.35 14.75
C LEU A 8 -15.72 20.09 14.37
N TYR A 9 -16.35 19.45 15.34
CA TYR A 9 -17.08 18.19 15.10
C TYR A 9 -18.29 18.41 14.19
N HIS A 10 -19.01 19.50 14.39
CA HIS A 10 -20.17 19.84 13.57
C HIS A 10 -19.77 20.12 12.11
N ALA A 11 -18.66 20.83 11.92
CA ALA A 11 -18.17 21.18 10.59
C ALA A 11 -17.65 19.98 9.79
N PHE A 12 -17.09 18.95 10.47
CA PHE A 12 -16.45 17.80 9.79
C PHE A 12 -17.29 16.52 9.78
N LEU A 13 -18.23 16.35 10.71
CA LEU A 13 -19.03 15.12 10.81
C LEU A 13 -20.48 15.31 10.33
N ASP A 14 -20.88 16.51 9.96
CA ASP A 14 -22.27 16.86 9.55
C ASP A 14 -23.33 16.35 10.55
N ALA A 15 -22.96 16.26 11.82
CA ALA A 15 -23.80 15.75 12.88
C ALA A 15 -24.61 16.86 13.54
N ALA A 16 -25.85 16.59 13.94
CA ALA A 16 -26.68 17.54 14.66
C ALA A 16 -26.08 17.87 16.03
N GLU A 17 -26.45 19.06 16.56
CA GLU A 17 -26.00 19.50 17.89
C GLU A 17 -26.50 18.49 18.96
N GLY A 18 -25.56 17.95 19.74
CA GLY A 18 -25.86 16.97 20.79
C GLY A 18 -25.76 15.48 20.33
N GLU A 19 -25.59 15.21 19.06
CA GLU A 19 -25.39 13.83 18.56
C GLU A 19 -23.97 13.30 18.80
N ILE A 20 -23.01 14.18 19.10
CA ILE A 20 -21.62 13.78 19.34
C ILE A 20 -21.34 13.84 20.85
N ASP A 21 -21.06 12.70 21.45
CA ASP A 21 -20.54 12.62 22.82
C ASP A 21 -19.05 12.97 22.86
N ILE A 22 -18.74 14.26 22.88
CA ILE A 22 -17.36 14.77 22.94
C ILE A 22 -16.67 14.32 24.23
N ALA A 23 -17.37 14.32 25.36
CA ALA A 23 -16.80 13.92 26.63
C ALA A 23 -16.41 12.44 26.63
N GLY A 24 -17.25 11.57 26.07
CA GLY A 24 -16.95 10.15 25.89
C GLY A 24 -15.79 9.91 24.93
N GLN A 25 -15.70 10.68 23.83
CA GLN A 25 -14.58 10.57 22.87
C GLN A 25 -13.23 11.01 23.46
N LEU A 26 -13.24 11.86 24.49
CA LEU A 26 -12.03 12.36 25.16
C LEU A 26 -11.71 11.63 26.47
N ALA A 27 -12.58 10.72 26.93
CA ALA A 27 -12.48 10.10 28.25
C ALA A 27 -11.22 9.24 28.45
N ASP A 28 -10.65 8.71 27.37
CA ASP A 28 -9.48 7.84 27.36
C ASP A 28 -8.18 8.54 26.91
N LEU A 29 -8.20 9.88 26.81
CA LEU A 29 -6.98 10.65 26.52
C LEU A 29 -5.89 10.37 27.55
N GLY A 30 -4.68 10.08 27.03
CA GLY A 30 -3.52 9.75 27.85
C GLY A 30 -3.46 8.28 28.33
N SER A 31 -4.50 7.48 28.09
CA SER A 31 -4.55 6.06 28.42
C SER A 31 -4.65 5.14 27.20
N ARG A 32 -5.35 5.58 26.17
CA ARG A 32 -5.46 4.89 24.89
C ARG A 32 -4.74 5.66 23.79
N TRP A 33 -3.92 4.93 23.03
CA TRP A 33 -3.14 5.48 21.91
C TRP A 33 -3.49 4.73 20.62
N GLU A 34 -3.78 5.44 19.55
CA GLU A 34 -4.04 4.86 18.24
C GLU A 34 -2.75 4.57 17.46
N THR A 35 -1.62 5.16 17.86
CA THR A 35 -0.32 4.96 17.19
C THR A 35 0.05 3.49 16.99
N PRO A 36 -0.12 2.58 17.98
CA PRO A 36 0.16 1.15 17.77
C PRO A 36 -0.77 0.45 16.76
N ARG A 37 -1.86 1.11 16.36
CA ARG A 37 -2.85 0.60 15.42
C ARG A 37 -2.72 1.19 14.01
N ILE A 38 -1.66 1.97 13.76
CA ILE A 38 -1.41 2.55 12.45
C ILE A 38 -1.12 1.43 11.44
N ALA A 39 -1.75 1.51 10.28
CA ALA A 39 -1.46 0.62 9.18
C ALA A 39 -0.29 1.17 8.34
N TYR A 40 0.68 0.30 8.05
CA TYR A 40 1.79 0.58 7.13
C TYR A 40 1.45 0.00 5.76
N LYS A 41 1.70 0.76 4.70
CA LYS A 41 1.54 0.29 3.33
C LYS A 41 2.76 -0.51 2.89
N PRO A 42 2.70 -1.83 2.67
CA PRO A 42 3.82 -2.58 2.10
C PRO A 42 4.12 -2.14 0.66
N PHE A 43 3.11 -1.77 -0.12
CA PHE A 43 3.24 -1.31 -1.51
C PHE A 43 3.00 0.21 -1.62
N PRO A 44 3.70 0.93 -2.53
CA PRO A 44 3.56 2.39 -2.70
C PRO A 44 2.32 2.78 -3.54
N VAL A 45 1.16 2.21 -3.25
CA VAL A 45 -0.08 2.34 -4.04
C VAL A 45 -1.29 2.70 -3.18
N CYS A 46 -2.45 2.89 -3.81
CA CYS A 46 -3.71 3.12 -3.12
C CYS A 46 -4.05 1.95 -2.17
N HIS A 47 -4.57 2.26 -0.97
CA HIS A 47 -4.81 1.24 0.06
C HIS A 47 -5.84 0.19 -0.38
N PHE A 48 -6.83 0.53 -1.19
CA PHE A 48 -7.80 -0.44 -1.75
C PHE A 48 -7.17 -1.56 -2.59
N MET A 49 -5.91 -1.43 -2.99
CA MET A 49 -5.21 -2.43 -3.80
C MET A 49 -4.46 -3.46 -2.95
N HIS A 50 -4.21 -3.16 -1.67
CA HIS A 50 -3.30 -3.95 -0.83
C HIS A 50 -3.80 -5.37 -0.56
N GLY A 51 -5.10 -5.57 -0.40
CA GLY A 51 -5.68 -6.90 -0.22
C GLY A 51 -5.40 -7.81 -1.41
N SER A 52 -5.73 -7.37 -2.63
CA SER A 52 -5.52 -8.15 -3.85
C SER A 52 -4.03 -8.32 -4.18
N LEU A 53 -3.19 -7.28 -3.98
CA LEU A 53 -1.74 -7.38 -4.18
C LEU A 53 -1.09 -8.35 -3.19
N GLY A 54 -1.46 -8.26 -1.91
CA GLY A 54 -0.97 -9.17 -0.89
C GLY A 54 -1.41 -10.61 -1.14
N ALA A 55 -2.65 -10.82 -1.60
CA ALA A 55 -3.15 -12.12 -2.02
C ALA A 55 -2.35 -12.67 -3.20
N ALA A 56 -2.04 -11.83 -4.21
CA ALA A 56 -1.24 -12.22 -5.37
C ALA A 56 0.20 -12.56 -4.97
N ALA A 57 0.83 -11.77 -4.11
CA ALA A 57 2.18 -12.03 -3.60
C ALA A 57 2.26 -13.37 -2.83
N ALA A 58 1.31 -13.61 -1.94
CA ALA A 58 1.25 -14.86 -1.19
C ALA A 58 0.99 -16.07 -2.08
N ALA A 59 0.04 -15.97 -3.01
CA ALA A 59 -0.35 -17.07 -3.88
C ALA A 59 0.73 -17.41 -4.93
N SER A 60 1.45 -16.42 -5.47
CA SER A 60 2.57 -16.66 -6.39
C SER A 60 3.81 -17.25 -5.71
N GLY A 61 3.94 -17.09 -4.38
CA GLY A 61 5.10 -17.58 -3.64
C GLY A 61 6.43 -16.97 -4.10
N GLY A 62 6.40 -15.73 -4.60
CA GLY A 62 7.58 -15.03 -5.15
C GLY A 62 7.96 -15.45 -6.58
N ARG A 63 7.16 -16.28 -7.24
CA ARG A 63 7.36 -16.62 -8.66
C ARG A 63 7.04 -15.42 -9.54
N THR A 64 7.82 -15.30 -10.63
CA THR A 64 7.56 -14.37 -11.74
C THR A 64 7.17 -15.13 -12.98
N PHE A 65 6.44 -14.48 -13.87
CA PHE A 65 5.87 -15.10 -15.05
C PHE A 65 6.12 -14.24 -16.30
N ALA A 66 6.43 -14.89 -17.40
CA ALA A 66 6.39 -14.25 -18.70
C ALA A 66 4.92 -13.98 -19.11
N PRO A 67 4.65 -12.95 -19.95
CA PRO A 67 3.29 -12.61 -20.34
C PRO A 67 2.49 -13.74 -20.98
N ASP A 68 3.15 -14.64 -21.70
CA ASP A 68 2.53 -15.80 -22.39
C ASP A 68 2.27 -16.98 -21.45
N GLU A 69 2.86 -17.00 -20.27
CA GLU A 69 2.57 -18.01 -19.23
C GLU A 69 1.25 -17.74 -18.50
N ILE A 70 0.77 -16.49 -18.48
CA ILE A 70 -0.47 -16.12 -17.83
C ILE A 70 -1.60 -16.14 -18.85
N ASP A 71 -2.71 -16.84 -18.57
CA ASP A 71 -3.91 -16.87 -19.39
C ASP A 71 -4.93 -15.82 -18.92
N ASP A 72 -5.27 -15.80 -17.64
CA ASP A 72 -6.29 -14.93 -17.06
C ASP A 72 -5.96 -14.56 -15.60
N ILE A 73 -6.35 -13.37 -15.20
CA ILE A 73 -6.25 -12.88 -13.82
C ILE A 73 -7.60 -12.31 -13.42
N LEU A 74 -8.13 -12.78 -12.28
CA LEU A 74 -9.32 -12.22 -11.66
C LEU A 74 -8.95 -11.63 -10.31
N VAL A 75 -9.20 -10.32 -10.11
CA VAL A 75 -9.04 -9.64 -8.82
C VAL A 75 -10.40 -9.40 -8.19
N THR A 76 -10.48 -9.52 -6.87
CA THR A 76 -11.70 -9.19 -6.12
C THR A 76 -11.42 -8.06 -5.13
N VAL A 77 -12.33 -7.08 -5.07
CA VAL A 77 -12.23 -5.90 -4.20
C VAL A 77 -13.60 -5.56 -3.61
N PRO A 78 -13.67 -4.80 -2.48
CA PRO A 78 -14.92 -4.17 -2.06
C PRO A 78 -15.44 -3.18 -3.11
N ALA A 79 -16.77 -3.08 -3.25
CA ALA A 79 -17.39 -2.20 -4.25
C ALA A 79 -16.92 -0.74 -4.18
N ALA A 80 -16.65 -0.24 -2.97
CA ALA A 80 -16.15 1.12 -2.75
C ALA A 80 -14.76 1.40 -3.39
N GLY A 81 -13.97 0.36 -3.68
CA GLY A 81 -12.65 0.50 -4.33
C GLY A 81 -12.72 0.64 -5.84
N VAL A 82 -13.80 0.19 -6.48
CA VAL A 82 -13.90 0.06 -7.95
C VAL A 82 -13.61 1.37 -8.68
N SER A 83 -14.32 2.43 -8.33
CA SER A 83 -14.17 3.74 -9.00
C SER A 83 -12.78 4.37 -8.82
N LEU A 84 -12.03 3.96 -7.79
CA LEU A 84 -10.71 4.51 -7.50
C LEU A 84 -9.60 3.73 -8.22
N VAL A 85 -9.65 2.39 -8.21
CA VAL A 85 -8.49 1.58 -8.60
C VAL A 85 -8.71 0.68 -9.81
N LEU A 86 -9.95 0.58 -10.32
CA LEU A 86 -10.31 -0.27 -11.45
C LEU A 86 -10.94 0.48 -12.62
N GLU A 87 -11.54 1.65 -12.37
CA GLU A 87 -12.25 2.44 -13.36
C GLU A 87 -11.66 3.85 -13.53
N PRO A 88 -11.75 4.45 -14.74
CA PRO A 88 -12.16 3.82 -16.00
C PRO A 88 -11.16 2.76 -16.47
N ALA A 89 -11.64 1.56 -16.84
CA ALA A 89 -10.79 0.40 -17.09
C ALA A 89 -9.68 0.66 -18.12
N GLN A 90 -9.99 1.37 -19.22
CA GLN A 90 -9.01 1.65 -20.28
C GLN A 90 -7.83 2.50 -19.79
N GLU A 91 -8.07 3.45 -18.88
CA GLU A 91 -7.01 4.28 -18.30
C GLU A 91 -6.19 3.48 -17.29
N LYS A 92 -6.84 2.59 -16.53
CA LYS A 92 -6.16 1.72 -15.54
C LYS A 92 -5.27 0.66 -16.20
N LEU A 93 -5.66 0.15 -17.36
CA LEU A 93 -4.85 -0.78 -18.14
C LEU A 93 -3.56 -0.16 -18.68
N ARG A 94 -3.55 1.14 -18.92
CA ARG A 94 -2.41 1.89 -19.47
C ARG A 94 -2.27 3.24 -18.77
N PRO A 95 -1.73 3.26 -17.54
CA PRO A 95 -1.51 4.51 -16.82
C PRO A 95 -0.56 5.42 -17.60
N ARG A 96 -0.84 6.73 -17.59
CA ARG A 96 -0.10 7.76 -18.35
C ARG A 96 0.90 8.52 -17.49
N SER A 97 0.89 8.29 -16.17
CA SER A 97 1.77 8.93 -15.21
C SER A 97 2.03 8.01 -14.03
N GLU A 98 3.10 8.31 -13.26
CA GLU A 98 3.40 7.64 -12.00
C GLU A 98 2.19 7.61 -11.04
N TYR A 99 1.47 8.73 -10.96
CA TYR A 99 0.32 8.85 -10.07
C TYR A 99 -0.84 7.95 -10.51
N GLU A 100 -1.15 7.93 -11.81
CA GLU A 100 -2.18 7.04 -12.35
C GLU A 100 -1.84 5.57 -12.13
N GLY A 101 -0.55 5.19 -12.27
CA GLY A 101 -0.08 3.84 -11.99
C GLY A 101 -0.33 3.40 -10.55
N LYS A 102 -0.10 4.30 -9.58
CA LYS A 102 -0.34 4.06 -8.15
C LYS A 102 -1.82 3.89 -7.78
N PHE A 103 -2.73 4.14 -8.71
CA PHE A 103 -4.18 3.94 -8.62
C PHE A 103 -4.72 2.94 -9.65
N SER A 104 -3.85 2.13 -10.25
CA SER A 104 -4.23 1.04 -11.16
C SER A 104 -3.95 -0.31 -10.54
N LEU A 105 -5.00 -1.03 -10.16
CA LEU A 105 -4.87 -2.40 -9.65
C LEU A 105 -4.44 -3.35 -10.77
N GLN A 106 -4.92 -3.16 -12.00
CA GLN A 106 -4.54 -3.95 -13.16
C GLN A 106 -3.04 -3.89 -13.42
N TYR A 107 -2.48 -2.68 -13.48
CA TYR A 107 -1.06 -2.46 -13.67
C TYR A 107 -0.22 -3.04 -12.50
N SER A 108 -0.65 -2.77 -11.26
CA SER A 108 0.12 -3.18 -10.08
C SER A 108 0.16 -4.69 -9.88
N VAL A 109 -0.95 -5.41 -10.13
CA VAL A 109 -0.95 -6.89 -10.09
C VAL A 109 -0.10 -7.45 -11.22
N ALA A 110 -0.16 -6.87 -12.42
CA ALA A 110 0.69 -7.25 -13.53
C ALA A 110 2.18 -7.04 -13.22
N SER A 111 2.54 -5.86 -12.66
CA SER A 111 3.91 -5.58 -12.22
C SER A 111 4.41 -6.60 -11.21
N LEU A 112 3.59 -6.93 -10.21
CA LEU A 112 3.93 -7.95 -9.22
C LEU A 112 4.22 -9.31 -9.86
N LEU A 113 3.36 -9.76 -10.77
CA LEU A 113 3.49 -11.09 -11.38
C LEU A 113 4.64 -11.18 -12.39
N VAL A 114 4.97 -10.07 -13.07
CA VAL A 114 6.07 -10.02 -14.05
C VAL A 114 7.42 -9.79 -13.38
N ARG A 115 7.49 -8.88 -12.39
CA ARG A 115 8.73 -8.42 -11.77
C ARG A 115 9.02 -9.05 -10.40
N GLY A 116 8.00 -9.63 -9.76
CA GLY A 116 8.08 -10.20 -8.41
C GLY A 116 7.92 -9.17 -7.28
N HIS A 117 7.75 -7.90 -7.61
CA HIS A 117 7.61 -6.81 -6.63
C HIS A 117 6.73 -5.66 -7.14
N VAL A 118 6.34 -4.78 -6.22
CA VAL A 118 5.73 -3.48 -6.52
C VAL A 118 6.45 -2.44 -5.65
N ALA A 119 7.41 -1.76 -6.24
CA ALA A 119 8.26 -0.76 -5.61
C ALA A 119 8.04 0.64 -6.21
N VAL A 120 8.66 1.67 -5.62
CA VAL A 120 8.56 3.05 -6.14
C VAL A 120 9.08 3.15 -7.58
N ALA A 121 10.16 2.43 -7.90
CA ALA A 121 10.75 2.42 -9.23
C ALA A 121 9.83 1.85 -10.33
N ASP A 122 8.83 1.03 -9.96
CA ASP A 122 7.88 0.46 -10.92
C ASP A 122 6.86 1.45 -11.46
N PHE A 123 6.87 2.68 -10.98
CA PHE A 123 5.94 3.74 -11.38
C PHE A 123 6.61 4.87 -12.17
N THR A 124 7.90 4.76 -12.53
CA THR A 124 8.55 5.72 -13.43
C THR A 124 7.89 5.70 -14.83
N GLU A 125 8.05 6.76 -15.63
CA GLU A 125 7.51 6.83 -16.99
C GLU A 125 7.94 5.65 -17.86
N GLU A 126 9.19 5.21 -17.73
CA GLU A 126 9.71 4.03 -18.41
C GLU A 126 9.01 2.75 -17.91
N ALA A 127 8.92 2.57 -16.61
CA ALA A 127 8.36 1.36 -16.01
C ALA A 127 6.87 1.17 -16.30
N ILE A 128 6.07 2.26 -16.30
CA ILE A 128 4.63 2.18 -16.62
C ILE A 128 4.35 1.93 -18.12
N SER A 129 5.37 2.08 -18.96
CA SER A 129 5.29 1.83 -20.40
C SER A 129 5.80 0.45 -20.81
N ASP A 130 6.26 -0.38 -19.87
CA ASP A 130 6.79 -1.71 -20.10
C ASP A 130 5.77 -2.62 -20.83
N PRO A 131 6.05 -3.06 -22.06
CA PRO A 131 5.10 -3.84 -22.85
C PRO A 131 4.77 -5.20 -22.21
N ALA A 132 5.69 -5.80 -21.44
CA ALA A 132 5.46 -7.07 -20.77
C ALA A 132 4.43 -6.90 -19.64
N VAL A 133 4.59 -5.87 -18.82
CA VAL A 133 3.63 -5.56 -17.74
C VAL A 133 2.26 -5.17 -18.32
N LEU A 134 2.24 -4.34 -19.37
CA LEU A 134 0.99 -3.92 -20.01
C LEU A 134 0.24 -5.07 -20.70
N ALA A 135 0.96 -6.04 -21.26
CA ALA A 135 0.36 -7.25 -21.82
C ALA A 135 -0.35 -8.09 -20.75
N VAL A 136 0.25 -8.20 -19.55
CA VAL A 136 -0.36 -8.90 -18.40
C VAL A 136 -1.49 -8.08 -17.80
N ALA A 137 -1.34 -6.76 -17.67
CA ALA A 137 -2.41 -5.88 -17.19
C ALA A 137 -3.69 -6.01 -18.02
N GLY A 138 -3.55 -6.20 -19.35
CA GLY A 138 -4.67 -6.46 -20.26
C GLY A 138 -5.45 -7.75 -19.99
N LYS A 139 -4.91 -8.68 -19.20
CA LYS A 139 -5.54 -9.95 -18.80
C LYS A 139 -6.27 -9.88 -17.46
N VAL A 140 -6.15 -8.73 -16.77
CA VAL A 140 -6.78 -8.55 -15.45
C VAL A 140 -8.24 -8.18 -15.61
N ARG A 141 -9.10 -9.05 -15.07
CA ARG A 141 -10.52 -8.81 -14.86
C ARG A 141 -10.79 -8.57 -13.38
N SER A 142 -11.94 -8.02 -13.05
CA SER A 142 -12.32 -7.71 -11.68
C SER A 142 -13.74 -8.10 -11.35
N GLU A 143 -13.95 -8.47 -10.10
CA GLU A 143 -15.26 -8.68 -9.48
C GLU A 143 -15.34 -7.93 -8.15
N THR A 144 -16.53 -7.50 -7.79
CA THR A 144 -16.80 -7.00 -6.44
C THR A 144 -17.20 -8.14 -5.53
N ARG A 145 -16.76 -8.09 -4.28
CA ARG A 145 -17.17 -9.01 -3.23
C ARG A 145 -17.50 -8.24 -1.96
N ASP A 146 -18.53 -8.70 -1.26
CA ASP A 146 -18.85 -8.23 0.07
C ASP A 146 -17.88 -8.89 1.07
N TYR A 147 -17.07 -8.06 1.69
CA TYR A 147 -16.12 -8.47 2.71
C TYR A 147 -16.59 -7.98 4.08
N PRO A 148 -16.87 -8.88 5.04
CA PRO A 148 -17.32 -8.47 6.39
C PRO A 148 -16.32 -7.58 7.14
N THR A 149 -15.05 -7.62 6.74
CA THR A 149 -13.96 -6.83 7.33
C THR A 149 -13.88 -5.40 6.79
N TYR A 150 -14.53 -5.09 5.67
CA TYR A 150 -14.62 -3.73 5.16
C TYR A 150 -15.76 -2.96 5.90
N PRO A 151 -15.60 -1.71 6.31
CA PRO A 151 -14.50 -0.77 6.02
C PRO A 151 -13.34 -0.76 7.02
N GLN A 152 -13.32 -1.61 8.04
CA GLN A 152 -12.26 -1.65 9.07
C GLN A 152 -10.91 -2.10 8.50
N ALA A 153 -10.95 -2.95 7.47
CA ALA A 153 -9.78 -3.38 6.71
C ALA A 153 -9.99 -3.17 5.20
N PHE A 154 -8.95 -3.37 4.41
CA PHE A 154 -8.97 -3.29 2.95
C PHE A 154 -8.72 -4.68 2.34
N PRO A 155 -9.72 -5.56 2.38
CA PRO A 155 -9.61 -6.93 1.88
C PRO A 155 -9.50 -6.98 0.37
N GLY A 156 -9.08 -8.13 -0.14
CA GLY A 156 -9.05 -8.40 -1.56
C GLY A 156 -8.57 -9.81 -1.87
N GLY A 157 -8.83 -10.25 -3.08
CA GLY A 157 -8.42 -11.56 -3.55
C GLY A 157 -7.86 -11.53 -4.96
N VAL A 158 -7.24 -12.63 -5.35
CA VAL A 158 -6.75 -12.88 -6.69
C VAL A 158 -6.94 -14.35 -7.06
N ARG A 159 -7.22 -14.59 -8.33
CA ARG A 159 -7.10 -15.88 -8.98
C ARG A 159 -6.32 -15.70 -10.27
N VAL A 160 -5.25 -16.47 -10.46
CA VAL A 160 -4.41 -16.44 -11.65
C VAL A 160 -4.47 -17.83 -12.30
N ALA A 161 -4.84 -17.88 -13.57
CA ALA A 161 -4.79 -19.06 -14.41
C ALA A 161 -3.60 -18.96 -15.37
N LEU A 162 -2.78 -20.00 -15.40
CA LEU A 162 -1.63 -20.10 -16.31
C LEU A 162 -2.01 -20.87 -17.57
N ALA A 163 -1.34 -20.59 -18.68
CA ALA A 163 -1.48 -21.30 -19.94
C ALA A 163 -1.19 -22.81 -19.81
N SER A 164 -0.42 -23.22 -18.80
CA SER A 164 -0.18 -24.63 -18.46
C SER A 164 -1.40 -25.36 -17.89
N GLY A 165 -2.44 -24.62 -17.50
CA GLY A 165 -3.59 -25.10 -16.75
C GLY A 165 -3.42 -25.05 -15.23
N GLU A 166 -2.26 -24.70 -14.71
CA GLU A 166 -2.05 -24.40 -13.29
C GLU A 166 -2.90 -23.18 -12.89
N VAL A 167 -3.51 -23.24 -11.71
CA VAL A 167 -4.25 -22.11 -11.13
C VAL A 167 -3.78 -21.91 -9.71
N PHE A 168 -3.50 -20.67 -9.34
CA PHE A 168 -3.28 -20.30 -7.96
C PHE A 168 -4.22 -19.15 -7.56
N GLU A 169 -4.60 -19.14 -6.30
CA GLU A 169 -5.54 -18.15 -5.78
C GLU A 169 -5.21 -17.80 -4.34
N GLY A 170 -5.58 -16.62 -3.94
CA GLY A 170 -5.45 -16.13 -2.58
C GLY A 170 -6.54 -15.14 -2.25
N ASP A 171 -6.88 -15.06 -0.97
CA ASP A 171 -7.86 -14.12 -0.45
C ASP A 171 -7.38 -13.60 0.91
N LEU A 172 -7.35 -12.29 1.09
CA LEU A 172 -6.93 -11.66 2.33
C LEU A 172 -8.07 -10.83 2.91
N PRO A 173 -8.71 -11.30 4.00
CA PRO A 173 -9.72 -10.51 4.72
C PRO A 173 -9.10 -9.29 5.42
N TYR A 174 -7.82 -9.35 5.75
CA TYR A 174 -7.05 -8.26 6.35
C TYR A 174 -5.77 -8.05 5.53
N GLN A 175 -5.62 -6.87 4.95
CA GLN A 175 -4.43 -6.52 4.19
C GLN A 175 -3.18 -6.56 5.07
N LYS A 176 -2.04 -6.90 4.49
CA LYS A 176 -0.73 -6.84 5.17
C LYS A 176 -0.40 -5.40 5.57
N GLY A 177 0.16 -5.23 6.76
CA GLY A 177 0.55 -3.95 7.33
C GLY A 177 -0.50 -3.29 8.22
N GLY A 178 -1.70 -3.88 8.34
CA GLY A 178 -2.72 -3.46 9.30
C GLY A 178 -2.55 -4.13 10.68
N PRO A 179 -3.29 -3.68 11.70
CA PRO A 179 -3.18 -4.23 13.06
C PRO A 179 -3.44 -5.74 13.15
N GLU A 180 -4.31 -6.27 12.31
CA GLU A 180 -4.70 -7.68 12.29
C GLU A 180 -3.76 -8.56 11.47
N ASN A 181 -2.91 -7.94 10.61
CA ASN A 181 -1.92 -8.60 9.79
C ASN A 181 -0.67 -7.70 9.66
N PRO A 182 0.07 -7.44 10.75
CA PRO A 182 1.14 -6.47 10.78
C PRO A 182 2.35 -6.87 9.92
N LEU A 183 3.15 -5.88 9.54
CA LEU A 183 4.51 -6.13 9.07
C LEU A 183 5.39 -6.54 10.24
N SER A 184 6.34 -7.45 10.00
CA SER A 184 7.43 -7.67 10.95
C SER A 184 8.43 -6.50 10.92
N ASP A 185 9.29 -6.42 11.93
CA ASP A 185 10.35 -5.39 11.98
C ASP A 185 11.29 -5.52 10.77
N GLU A 186 11.60 -6.75 10.36
CA GLU A 186 12.43 -7.03 9.19
C GLU A 186 11.76 -6.53 7.91
N GLU A 187 10.46 -6.77 7.73
CA GLU A 187 9.70 -6.29 6.57
C GLU A 187 9.64 -4.75 6.52
N VAL A 188 9.55 -4.08 7.67
CA VAL A 188 9.62 -2.61 7.76
C VAL A 188 11.00 -2.10 7.37
N VAL A 189 12.07 -2.73 7.87
CA VAL A 189 13.45 -2.38 7.54
C VAL A 189 13.75 -2.63 6.07
N GLU A 190 13.29 -3.75 5.50
CA GLU A 190 13.45 -4.06 4.08
C GLU A 190 12.76 -3.01 3.20
N LYS A 191 11.52 -2.64 3.52
CA LYS A 191 10.81 -1.55 2.84
C LYS A 191 11.58 -0.23 2.94
N PHE A 192 12.10 0.10 4.12
CA PHE A 192 12.92 1.30 4.31
C PHE A 192 14.17 1.26 3.41
N ARG A 193 14.91 0.15 3.40
CA ARG A 193 16.11 -0.02 2.58
C ARG A 193 15.81 0.12 1.09
N GLY A 194 14.73 -0.50 0.60
CA GLY A 194 14.31 -0.38 -0.79
C GLY A 194 14.01 1.07 -1.20
N ASN A 195 13.37 1.86 -0.32
CA ASN A 195 13.12 3.28 -0.58
C ASN A 195 14.40 4.12 -0.44
N ALA A 196 15.23 3.84 0.57
CA ALA A 196 16.46 4.57 0.84
C ALA A 196 17.51 4.40 -0.27
N ALA A 197 17.56 3.23 -0.90
CA ALA A 197 18.48 2.92 -2.02
C ALA A 197 18.34 3.88 -3.22
N LEU A 198 17.22 4.60 -3.34
CA LEU A 198 17.04 5.63 -4.36
C LEU A 198 17.95 6.85 -4.14
N VAL A 199 18.44 7.08 -2.92
CA VAL A 199 19.17 8.29 -2.54
C VAL A 199 20.34 8.07 -1.56
N LEU A 200 20.40 6.94 -0.87
CA LEU A 200 21.43 6.58 0.10
C LEU A 200 22.23 5.37 -0.40
N SER A 201 23.48 5.27 0.03
CA SER A 201 24.24 4.03 -0.06
C SER A 201 23.72 3.00 0.96
N GLU A 202 24.07 1.73 0.78
CA GLU A 202 23.68 0.66 1.70
C GLU A 202 24.17 0.90 3.13
N ASP A 203 25.42 1.36 3.30
CA ASP A 203 26.00 1.68 4.60
C ASP A 203 25.25 2.83 5.29
N GLU A 204 24.91 3.89 4.55
CA GLU A 204 24.13 5.02 5.08
C GLU A 204 22.71 4.60 5.48
N ALA A 205 22.06 3.78 4.65
CA ALA A 205 20.73 3.26 4.95
C ALA A 205 20.75 2.35 6.18
N THR A 206 21.76 1.50 6.31
CA THR A 206 21.93 0.62 7.47
C THR A 206 22.17 1.43 8.74
N ALA A 207 23.13 2.37 8.71
CA ALA A 207 23.41 3.22 9.86
C ALA A 207 22.18 4.03 10.32
N LEU A 208 21.39 4.53 9.37
CA LEU A 208 20.15 5.25 9.68
C LEU A 208 19.07 4.33 10.28
N ALA A 209 18.89 3.13 9.74
CA ALA A 209 17.94 2.15 10.28
C ALA A 209 18.31 1.79 11.74
N ASP A 210 19.59 1.46 11.99
CA ASP A 210 20.09 1.13 13.31
C ASP A 210 19.92 2.30 14.31
N ALA A 211 20.19 3.52 13.87
CA ALA A 211 20.02 4.71 14.69
C ALA A 211 18.54 4.95 15.05
N VAL A 212 17.62 4.74 14.13
CA VAL A 212 16.17 4.91 14.36
C VAL A 212 15.63 3.79 15.25
N LEU A 213 16.04 2.54 15.04
CA LEU A 213 15.61 1.41 15.87
C LEU A 213 16.13 1.50 17.32
N ALA A 214 17.26 2.20 17.54
CA ALA A 214 17.82 2.46 18.86
C ALA A 214 17.48 3.87 19.38
N LEU A 215 16.41 4.51 18.88
CA LEU A 215 16.12 5.92 19.16
C LEU A 215 15.88 6.22 20.64
N ASP A 216 15.29 5.28 21.36
CA ASP A 216 15.05 5.35 22.82
C ASP A 216 16.33 5.36 23.65
N ALA A 217 17.44 4.84 23.11
CA ALA A 217 18.77 4.82 23.73
C ALA A 217 19.65 6.01 23.29
N GLN A 218 19.19 6.84 22.34
CA GLN A 218 19.96 7.98 21.84
C GLN A 218 19.92 9.17 22.81
N SER A 219 21.08 9.73 23.13
CA SER A 219 21.18 10.97 23.91
C SER A 219 21.10 12.24 23.04
N ASP A 220 21.34 12.12 21.73
CA ASP A 220 21.33 13.23 20.76
C ASP A 220 20.67 12.78 19.43
N LEU A 221 19.45 13.23 19.22
CA LEU A 221 18.69 12.93 18.00
C LEU A 221 19.31 13.61 16.76
N THR A 222 19.98 14.74 16.92
CA THR A 222 20.62 15.43 15.78
C THR A 222 21.74 14.58 15.21
N ALA A 223 22.54 13.97 16.08
CA ALA A 223 23.61 13.06 15.66
C ALA A 223 23.05 11.79 15.01
N ALA A 224 22.00 11.20 15.59
CA ALA A 224 21.36 9.99 15.07
C ALA A 224 20.76 10.19 13.67
N LEU A 225 20.22 11.38 13.39
CA LEU A 225 19.55 11.72 12.13
C LEU A 225 20.45 12.52 11.16
N ALA A 226 21.71 12.71 11.47
CA ALA A 226 22.68 13.45 10.63
C ALA A 226 22.71 12.97 9.16
N PRO A 227 22.61 11.67 8.83
CA PRO A 227 22.60 11.20 7.45
C PRO A 227 21.45 11.79 6.60
N LEU A 228 20.33 12.19 7.22
CA LEU A 228 19.20 12.82 6.53
C LEU A 228 19.47 14.28 6.14
N THR A 229 20.37 14.99 6.83
CA THR A 229 20.59 16.43 6.63
C THR A 229 21.63 16.74 5.56
N LEU A 230 22.53 15.83 5.24
CA LEU A 230 23.69 16.08 4.39
C LEU A 230 23.40 16.16 2.88
N ARG A 231 22.20 15.78 2.41
CA ARG A 231 21.89 15.68 0.97
C ARG A 231 20.96 16.75 0.40
N GLN A 232 20.44 17.65 1.20
CA GLN A 232 19.64 18.78 0.67
C GLN A 232 20.47 19.77 -0.16
N ALA A 233 21.78 19.83 0.05
CA ALA A 233 22.68 20.74 -0.65
C ALA A 233 23.13 20.27 -2.05
N ALA A 234 22.90 19.02 -2.42
CA ALA A 234 23.41 18.44 -3.68
C ALA A 234 22.38 18.37 -4.83
N ARG A 235 21.15 18.88 -4.64
CA ARG A 235 20.04 18.78 -5.61
C ARG A 235 19.42 20.11 -6.02
N LEU A 236 20.15 21.23 -5.86
CA LEU A 236 19.75 22.53 -6.42
C LEU A 236 20.60 22.88 -7.64
#